data_9c1643fc0129f93fb63e5de3e4485863
#
_entry.id   9c1643fc0129f93fb63e5de3e4485863
#
_cell.length_a   1.000
_cell.length_b   1.000
_cell.length_c   1.000
_cell.angle_alpha   90.00
_cell.angle_beta   90.00
_cell.angle_gamma   90.00
#
_symmetry.space_group_name_H-M   'P 1'
#
loop_
_entity.id
_entity.type
_entity.pdbx_description
1 polymer ?
#
loop_
_entity_poly.entity_id
_entity_poly.type
_entity_poly.pdbx_seq_one_letter_code
_entity_poly.pdbx_strand_id
1 'polypeptide(L)'
;DICLFVDGVSAQALDQFGSFHFNPTTQIIISGVKAIGEVEQFARKLTTTWVYYLPFIFMKDGANFSSFFQADLALIGEKTQGSSAHNNILLFFIEKSDKHFITDIKTAEFARSSIMGMLATRLSFMNEMARLAASEQVNIKQVEQILGLDKRIGKDYLKAGWGFGGKSLPLELDFLIDSFKHNQVETSLLEAVKSINEDQKELIFREFWQYFDGFIENKTVMIWGSGYRNGTGRTTHSAFHPLIKLLWSYNIKTIVYANNTKEELLELYGNHPLFSLTDDAYAPLTQVQALFIVNWSLPIKPDINRLNNIALPIFDAKNTLTEPQIQQLVGFYTGIGCKK
;
A
#
# COMPACT_ATOMS: atom_id res chain seq x y z
N ASP A 1 -12.35 -33.75 -5.15
CA ASP A 1 -12.92 -32.39 -5.24
C ASP A 1 -11.94 -31.40 -4.59
N ILE A 2 -11.81 -30.19 -5.17
CA ILE A 2 -10.96 -29.13 -4.64
C ILE A 2 -11.83 -27.92 -4.34
N CYS A 3 -11.76 -27.41 -3.12
CA CYS A 3 -12.36 -26.14 -2.70
C CYS A 3 -11.27 -25.08 -2.58
N LEU A 4 -11.38 -23.99 -3.32
CA LEU A 4 -10.45 -22.84 -3.25
C LEU A 4 -11.17 -21.64 -2.63
N PHE A 5 -10.71 -21.22 -1.45
CA PHE A 5 -11.14 -19.99 -0.80
C PHE A 5 -10.16 -18.89 -1.09
N VAL A 6 -10.59 -17.89 -1.85
CA VAL A 6 -9.76 -16.75 -2.26
C VAL A 6 -9.90 -15.58 -1.27
N ASP A 7 -9.11 -14.56 -1.46
CA ASP A 7 -9.10 -13.36 -0.62
C ASP A 7 -10.51 -12.78 -0.39
N GLY A 8 -10.82 -12.42 0.84
CA GLY A 8 -12.11 -11.86 1.24
C GLY A 8 -13.02 -12.81 2.05
N VAL A 9 -12.65 -14.08 2.24
CA VAL A 9 -13.40 -14.98 3.13
C VAL A 9 -13.14 -14.54 4.58
N SER A 10 -14.20 -14.11 5.26
CA SER A 10 -14.13 -13.70 6.68
C SER A 10 -13.96 -14.91 7.60
N ALA A 11 -13.44 -14.66 8.82
CA ALA A 11 -13.38 -15.69 9.87
C ALA A 11 -14.78 -16.32 10.13
N GLN A 12 -15.84 -15.49 10.11
CA GLN A 12 -17.21 -15.93 10.26
C GLN A 12 -17.65 -16.88 9.11
N ALA A 13 -17.24 -16.58 7.87
CA ALA A 13 -17.53 -17.47 6.73
C ALA A 13 -16.76 -18.77 6.85
N LEU A 14 -15.49 -18.74 7.29
CA LEU A 14 -14.72 -19.96 7.57
C LEU A 14 -15.38 -20.81 8.67
N ASP A 15 -15.92 -20.18 9.71
CA ASP A 15 -16.63 -20.90 10.78
C ASP A 15 -17.93 -21.55 10.27
N GLN A 16 -18.68 -20.86 9.38
CA GLN A 16 -19.84 -21.45 8.73
C GLN A 16 -19.46 -22.67 7.86
N PHE A 17 -18.36 -22.55 7.09
CA PHE A 17 -17.87 -23.69 6.31
C PHE A 17 -17.35 -24.84 7.18
N GLY A 18 -16.82 -24.57 8.37
CA GLY A 18 -16.40 -25.58 9.34
C GLY A 18 -17.53 -26.51 9.80
N SER A 19 -18.79 -26.08 9.66
CA SER A 19 -19.97 -26.91 9.92
C SER A 19 -20.36 -27.85 8.77
N PHE A 20 -19.77 -27.68 7.57
CA PHE A 20 -20.03 -28.58 6.44
C PHE A 20 -19.26 -29.88 6.58
N HIS A 21 -19.92 -30.98 6.27
CA HIS A 21 -19.29 -32.30 6.18
C HIS A 21 -18.63 -32.45 4.82
N PHE A 22 -17.33 -32.14 4.76
CA PHE A 22 -16.53 -32.41 3.56
C PHE A 22 -16.22 -33.89 3.43
N ASN A 23 -16.21 -34.37 2.20
CA ASN A 23 -15.67 -35.68 1.91
C ASN A 23 -14.21 -35.75 2.44
N PRO A 24 -13.77 -36.83 3.11
CA PRO A 24 -12.39 -36.96 3.59
C PRO A 24 -11.30 -36.77 2.53
N THR A 25 -11.65 -36.96 1.26
CA THR A 25 -10.74 -36.75 0.11
C THR A 25 -10.80 -35.33 -0.46
N THR A 26 -11.68 -34.48 0.05
CA THR A 26 -11.76 -33.07 -0.42
C THR A 26 -10.53 -32.29 0.00
N GLN A 27 -9.88 -31.67 -0.97
CA GLN A 27 -8.72 -30.81 -0.77
C GLN A 27 -9.19 -29.35 -0.60
N ILE A 28 -8.79 -28.70 0.48
CA ILE A 28 -9.20 -27.33 0.81
C ILE A 28 -7.98 -26.43 0.78
N ILE A 29 -7.98 -25.45 -0.11
CA ILE A 29 -6.94 -24.42 -0.20
C ILE A 29 -7.51 -23.08 0.24
N ILE A 30 -6.91 -22.49 1.27
CA ILE A 30 -7.27 -21.19 1.80
C ILE A 30 -6.19 -20.20 1.42
N SER A 31 -6.60 -19.04 0.92
CA SER A 31 -5.69 -17.96 0.51
C SER A 31 -6.09 -16.61 1.11
N GLY A 32 -5.28 -15.59 0.85
CA GLY A 32 -5.53 -14.22 1.26
C GLY A 32 -4.90 -13.85 2.60
N VAL A 33 -5.27 -12.64 3.06
CA VAL A 33 -4.77 -12.09 4.33
C VAL A 33 -5.56 -12.70 5.48
N LYS A 34 -4.85 -13.33 6.42
CA LYS A 34 -5.41 -14.01 7.57
C LYS A 34 -4.63 -13.66 8.84
N ALA A 35 -5.36 -13.58 9.96
CA ALA A 35 -4.71 -13.47 11.27
C ALA A 35 -3.96 -14.76 11.62
N ILE A 36 -2.92 -14.62 12.43
CA ILE A 36 -2.10 -15.79 12.86
C ILE A 36 -2.97 -16.75 13.66
N GLY A 37 -3.02 -18.00 13.22
CA GLY A 37 -3.81 -19.08 13.83
C GLY A 37 -5.25 -19.19 13.30
N GLU A 38 -5.72 -18.28 12.45
CA GLU A 38 -7.10 -18.30 11.91
C GLU A 38 -7.33 -19.53 11.02
N VAL A 39 -6.45 -19.77 10.05
CA VAL A 39 -6.54 -20.91 9.15
C VAL A 39 -6.20 -22.22 9.88
N GLU A 40 -5.22 -22.18 10.78
CA GLU A 40 -4.88 -23.35 11.60
C GLU A 40 -6.05 -23.80 12.46
N GLN A 41 -6.74 -22.89 13.15
CA GLN A 41 -7.94 -23.20 13.95
C GLN A 41 -9.07 -23.75 13.09
N PHE A 42 -9.30 -23.16 11.91
CA PHE A 42 -10.27 -23.69 10.96
C PHE A 42 -9.90 -25.09 10.50
N ALA A 43 -8.65 -25.31 10.11
CA ALA A 43 -8.17 -26.62 9.67
C ALA A 43 -8.35 -27.71 10.74
N ARG A 44 -8.21 -27.37 12.03
CA ARG A 44 -8.43 -28.30 13.15
C ARG A 44 -9.88 -28.75 13.27
N LYS A 45 -10.86 -27.90 12.89
CA LYS A 45 -12.29 -28.24 12.95
C LYS A 45 -12.72 -29.20 11.82
N LEU A 46 -11.94 -29.29 10.75
CA LEU A 46 -12.27 -30.11 9.58
C LEU A 46 -11.84 -31.56 9.75
N THR A 47 -12.67 -32.48 9.26
CA THR A 47 -12.37 -33.92 9.24
C THR A 47 -11.35 -34.30 8.18
N THR A 48 -11.32 -33.55 7.05
CA THR A 48 -10.31 -33.79 6.01
C THR A 48 -8.90 -33.40 6.48
N THR A 49 -7.92 -34.18 6.06
CA THR A 49 -6.49 -33.95 6.31
C THR A 49 -5.83 -33.09 5.23
N TRP A 50 -6.53 -32.86 4.10
CA TRP A 50 -6.05 -32.17 2.92
C TRP A 50 -6.42 -30.67 2.99
N VAL A 51 -5.88 -29.96 3.99
CA VAL A 51 -6.10 -28.51 4.19
C VAL A 51 -4.79 -27.79 4.03
N TYR A 52 -4.82 -26.72 3.23
CA TYR A 52 -3.66 -25.93 2.88
C TYR A 52 -3.91 -24.45 3.05
N TYR A 53 -2.88 -23.72 3.44
CA TYR A 53 -2.83 -22.28 3.37
C TYR A 53 -1.83 -21.86 2.29
N LEU A 54 -2.31 -21.12 1.29
CA LEU A 54 -1.49 -20.60 0.21
C LEU A 54 -1.63 -19.07 0.21
N PRO A 55 -0.88 -18.35 1.07
CA PRO A 55 -0.87 -16.88 1.01
C PRO A 55 -0.18 -16.45 -0.27
N PHE A 56 -0.86 -15.65 -1.09
CA PHE A 56 -0.22 -15.06 -2.26
C PHE A 56 0.76 -13.98 -1.82
N ILE A 57 2.04 -14.18 -2.14
CA ILE A 57 3.15 -13.27 -1.88
C ILE A 57 3.63 -12.75 -3.23
N PHE A 58 3.18 -11.53 -3.59
CA PHE A 58 3.53 -10.91 -4.87
C PHE A 58 4.54 -9.80 -4.67
N MET A 59 5.71 -9.90 -5.29
CA MET A 59 6.68 -8.80 -5.36
C MET A 59 6.21 -7.69 -6.32
N LYS A 60 5.50 -8.04 -7.37
CA LYS A 60 5.04 -7.11 -8.41
C LYS A 60 3.58 -6.66 -8.27
N ASP A 61 3.01 -6.76 -7.10
CA ASP A 61 1.76 -6.14 -6.68
C ASP A 61 0.48 -6.51 -7.41
N GLY A 62 0.36 -7.64 -8.02
CA GLY A 62 -0.85 -8.04 -8.73
C GLY A 62 -1.27 -7.06 -9.84
N ALA A 63 -0.37 -6.17 -10.28
CA ALA A 63 -0.62 -5.23 -11.37
C ALA A 63 -0.92 -5.95 -12.68
N ASN A 64 -0.47 -7.19 -12.81
CA ASN A 64 -0.75 -8.07 -13.95
C ASN A 64 -1.25 -9.42 -13.45
N PHE A 65 -2.24 -9.98 -14.13
CA PHE A 65 -2.71 -11.34 -13.87
C PHE A 65 -1.59 -12.39 -13.96
N SER A 66 -0.54 -12.12 -14.77
CA SER A 66 0.66 -12.95 -14.85
C SER A 66 1.46 -13.03 -13.56
N SER A 67 1.43 -12.01 -12.69
CA SER A 67 2.15 -12.03 -11.41
C SER A 67 1.56 -13.05 -10.43
N PHE A 68 0.30 -13.42 -10.62
CA PHE A 68 -0.35 -14.48 -9.86
C PHE A 68 0.28 -15.87 -10.13
N PHE A 69 0.74 -16.07 -11.35
CA PHE A 69 1.34 -17.33 -11.79
C PHE A 69 2.87 -17.37 -11.74
N GLN A 70 3.51 -16.25 -11.39
CA GLN A 70 4.96 -16.12 -11.30
C GLN A 70 5.33 -15.41 -9.99
N ALA A 71 5.02 -16.06 -8.88
CA ALA A 71 5.37 -15.54 -7.57
C ALA A 71 6.87 -15.76 -7.29
N ASP A 72 7.53 -14.78 -6.67
CA ASP A 72 8.92 -14.93 -6.22
C ASP A 72 9.06 -15.99 -5.12
N LEU A 73 7.97 -16.23 -4.38
CA LEU A 73 7.90 -17.23 -3.32
C LEU A 73 6.51 -17.87 -3.27
N ALA A 74 6.43 -19.19 -3.47
CA ALA A 74 5.29 -20.01 -3.08
C ALA A 74 5.48 -20.48 -1.65
N LEU A 75 4.79 -19.85 -0.70
CA LEU A 75 4.72 -20.31 0.69
C LEU A 75 3.48 -21.17 0.86
N ILE A 76 3.65 -22.40 1.36
CA ILE A 76 2.57 -23.37 1.53
C ILE A 76 2.55 -23.85 2.97
N GLY A 77 1.43 -23.61 3.65
CA GLY A 77 1.11 -24.24 4.93
C GLY A 77 0.27 -25.50 4.70
N GLU A 78 0.67 -26.64 5.24
CA GLU A 78 -0.09 -27.88 5.14
C GLU A 78 -0.52 -28.41 6.51
N LYS A 79 -1.73 -28.96 6.60
CA LYS A 79 -2.24 -29.59 7.82
C LYS A 79 -1.52 -30.89 8.11
N THR A 80 -1.26 -31.67 7.07
CA THR A 80 -0.57 -32.97 7.16
C THR A 80 0.71 -32.89 6.36
N GLN A 81 1.84 -33.15 7.01
CA GLN A 81 3.16 -33.06 6.40
C GLN A 81 3.29 -33.93 5.16
N GLY A 82 3.82 -33.39 4.08
CA GLY A 82 4.03 -34.04 2.79
C GLY A 82 2.78 -34.20 1.93
N SER A 83 1.62 -33.72 2.41
CA SER A 83 0.36 -33.85 1.66
C SER A 83 0.30 -32.94 0.42
N SER A 84 0.99 -31.80 0.41
CA SER A 84 1.06 -30.88 -0.73
C SER A 84 1.61 -31.52 -2.01
N ALA A 85 2.46 -32.52 -1.90
CA ALA A 85 3.00 -33.28 -3.05
C ALA A 85 1.93 -34.02 -3.86
N HIS A 86 0.73 -34.18 -3.33
CA HIS A 86 -0.40 -34.86 -3.98
C HIS A 86 -1.48 -33.88 -4.47
N ASN A 87 -1.20 -32.54 -4.45
CA ASN A 87 -2.12 -31.51 -4.89
C ASN A 87 -1.60 -30.81 -6.17
N ASN A 88 -2.25 -31.05 -7.30
CA ASN A 88 -1.81 -30.54 -8.59
C ASN A 88 -1.83 -29.00 -8.66
N ILE A 89 -2.71 -28.32 -7.92
CA ILE A 89 -2.76 -26.85 -7.87
C ILE A 89 -1.52 -26.34 -7.13
N LEU A 90 -1.17 -26.92 -5.98
CA LEU A 90 0.01 -26.51 -5.23
C LEU A 90 1.29 -26.80 -6.00
N LEU A 91 1.38 -27.97 -6.65
CA LEU A 91 2.52 -28.33 -7.51
C LEU A 91 2.68 -27.32 -8.67
N PHE A 92 1.57 -26.87 -9.28
CA PHE A 92 1.61 -25.83 -10.28
C PHE A 92 2.23 -24.52 -9.74
N PHE A 93 1.83 -24.05 -8.55
CA PHE A 93 2.42 -22.86 -7.95
C PHE A 93 3.88 -23.05 -7.57
N ILE A 94 4.28 -24.21 -7.10
CA ILE A 94 5.67 -24.56 -6.82
C ILE A 94 6.51 -24.46 -8.10
N GLU A 95 6.03 -25.06 -9.19
CA GLU A 95 6.74 -25.06 -10.48
C GLU A 95 6.89 -23.65 -11.08
N LYS A 96 5.87 -22.81 -10.92
CA LYS A 96 5.84 -21.45 -11.50
C LYS A 96 6.52 -20.40 -10.66
N SER A 97 6.90 -20.70 -9.42
CA SER A 97 7.55 -19.76 -8.51
C SER A 97 9.07 -19.88 -8.57
N ASP A 98 9.79 -18.75 -8.38
CA ASP A 98 11.24 -18.76 -8.31
C ASP A 98 11.76 -19.57 -7.12
N LYS A 99 11.03 -19.54 -6.01
CA LYS A 99 11.33 -20.26 -4.76
C LYS A 99 10.03 -20.78 -4.16
N HIS A 100 10.15 -21.84 -3.37
CA HIS A 100 9.03 -22.33 -2.57
C HIS A 100 9.48 -22.74 -1.18
N PHE A 101 8.55 -22.71 -0.24
CA PHE A 101 8.74 -23.23 1.12
C PHE A 101 7.45 -23.86 1.62
N ILE A 102 7.56 -25.09 2.12
CA ILE A 102 6.44 -25.87 2.64
C ILE A 102 6.65 -26.05 4.14
N THR A 103 5.62 -25.75 4.94
CA THR A 103 5.65 -25.85 6.40
C THR A 103 4.25 -26.15 6.96
N ASP A 104 4.07 -26.16 8.27
CA ASP A 104 2.74 -26.20 8.87
C ASP A 104 1.97 -24.89 8.66
N ILE A 105 0.64 -24.96 8.76
CA ILE A 105 -0.24 -23.79 8.48
C ILE A 105 0.09 -22.60 9.37
N LYS A 106 0.27 -22.80 10.68
CA LYS A 106 0.51 -21.71 11.63
C LYS A 106 1.84 -21.01 11.39
N THR A 107 2.88 -21.76 11.06
CA THR A 107 4.18 -21.20 10.66
C THR A 107 4.06 -20.41 9.35
N ALA A 108 3.29 -20.89 8.39
CA ALA A 108 3.04 -20.15 7.14
C ALA A 108 2.27 -18.84 7.37
N GLU A 109 1.26 -18.84 8.24
CA GLU A 109 0.54 -17.62 8.65
C GLU A 109 1.48 -16.61 9.31
N PHE A 110 2.28 -17.07 10.28
CA PHE A 110 3.25 -16.22 10.98
C PHE A 110 4.30 -15.66 10.03
N ALA A 111 4.86 -16.48 9.15
CA ALA A 111 5.87 -16.08 8.17
C ALA A 111 5.31 -15.03 7.20
N ARG A 112 4.08 -15.22 6.72
CA ARG A 112 3.39 -14.25 5.85
C ARG A 112 3.26 -12.88 6.53
N SER A 113 2.72 -12.84 7.74
CA SER A 113 2.56 -11.60 8.49
C SER A 113 3.90 -10.95 8.85
N SER A 114 4.93 -11.76 9.17
CA SER A 114 6.29 -11.27 9.43
C SER A 114 6.92 -10.61 8.20
N ILE A 115 6.73 -11.18 7.00
CA ILE A 115 7.18 -10.55 5.74
C ILE A 115 6.53 -9.17 5.60
N MET A 116 5.22 -9.06 5.81
CA MET A 116 4.52 -7.79 5.65
C MET A 116 4.92 -6.77 6.72
N GLY A 117 5.11 -7.19 7.98
CA GLY A 117 5.63 -6.34 9.04
C GLY A 117 7.03 -5.80 8.73
N MET A 118 7.92 -6.64 8.18
CA MET A 118 9.26 -6.24 7.74
C MET A 118 9.18 -5.21 6.60
N LEU A 119 8.31 -5.42 5.60
CA LEU A 119 8.15 -4.47 4.49
C LEU A 119 7.58 -3.12 4.97
N ALA A 120 6.61 -3.13 5.89
CA ALA A 120 6.09 -1.92 6.53
C ALA A 120 7.18 -1.18 7.32
N THR A 121 8.02 -1.92 8.05
CA THR A 121 9.17 -1.35 8.80
C THR A 121 10.15 -0.67 7.87
N ARG A 122 10.50 -1.27 6.74
CA ARG A 122 11.41 -0.66 5.74
C ARG A 122 10.86 0.65 5.20
N LEU A 123 9.56 0.69 4.86
CA LEU A 123 8.92 1.92 4.37
C LEU A 123 8.90 3.01 5.45
N SER A 124 8.53 2.67 6.70
CA SER A 124 8.53 3.64 7.79
C SER A 124 9.94 4.13 8.13
N PHE A 125 10.94 3.25 8.12
CA PHE A 125 12.35 3.64 8.27
C PHE A 125 12.77 4.65 7.20
N MET A 126 12.48 4.39 5.93
CA MET A 126 12.82 5.31 4.84
C MET A 126 12.06 6.64 4.91
N ASN A 127 10.81 6.62 5.38
CA ASN A 127 10.03 7.82 5.60
C ASN A 127 10.62 8.69 6.73
N GLU A 128 11.08 8.07 7.80
CA GLU A 128 11.76 8.76 8.90
C GLU A 128 13.11 9.33 8.44
N MET A 129 13.92 8.55 7.71
CA MET A 129 15.16 9.02 7.10
C MET A 129 14.95 10.18 6.12
N ALA A 130 13.85 10.18 5.38
CA ALA A 130 13.51 11.27 4.46
C ALA A 130 13.26 12.60 5.18
N ARG A 131 12.68 12.58 6.39
CA ARG A 131 12.49 13.77 7.21
C ARG A 131 13.83 14.36 7.66
N LEU A 132 14.75 13.51 8.13
CA LEU A 132 16.09 13.92 8.48
C LEU A 132 16.86 14.43 7.25
N ALA A 133 16.77 13.73 6.12
CA ALA A 133 17.41 14.13 4.87
C ALA A 133 16.94 15.52 4.41
N ALA A 134 15.66 15.85 4.59
CA ALA A 134 15.13 17.18 4.27
C ALA A 134 15.75 18.28 5.14
N SER A 135 15.99 18.04 6.44
CA SER A 135 16.64 19.00 7.33
C SER A 135 18.14 19.16 7.08
N GLU A 136 18.80 18.07 6.71
CA GLU A 136 20.23 18.03 6.43
C GLU A 136 20.57 18.33 4.96
N GLN A 137 19.59 18.65 4.12
CA GLN A 137 19.76 18.89 2.68
C GLN A 137 20.41 17.71 1.93
N VAL A 138 20.11 16.49 2.38
CA VAL A 138 20.57 15.23 1.77
C VAL A 138 19.56 14.75 0.74
N ASN A 139 20.06 14.22 -0.38
CA ASN A 139 19.19 13.63 -1.40
C ASN A 139 18.76 12.21 -1.01
N ILE A 140 17.54 12.07 -0.50
CA ILE A 140 17.01 10.77 -0.05
C ILE A 140 16.95 9.72 -1.18
N LYS A 141 16.79 10.12 -2.44
CA LYS A 141 16.78 9.20 -3.59
C LYS A 141 18.14 8.55 -3.83
N GLN A 142 19.23 9.29 -3.56
CA GLN A 142 20.58 8.72 -3.61
C GLN A 142 20.83 7.77 -2.43
N VAL A 143 20.34 8.12 -1.24
CA VAL A 143 20.42 7.23 -0.06
C VAL A 143 19.67 5.93 -0.32
N GLU A 144 18.47 5.99 -0.90
CA GLU A 144 17.70 4.81 -1.35
C GLU A 144 18.52 3.91 -2.27
N GLN A 145 19.16 4.50 -3.29
CA GLN A 145 20.00 3.76 -4.24
C GLN A 145 21.18 3.09 -3.56
N ILE A 146 21.89 3.82 -2.68
CA ILE A 146 23.05 3.32 -1.94
C ILE A 146 22.65 2.13 -1.04
N LEU A 147 21.56 2.29 -0.28
CA LEU A 147 21.04 1.20 0.56
C LEU A 147 20.65 -0.03 -0.27
N GLY A 148 20.06 0.19 -1.45
CA GLY A 148 19.67 -0.87 -2.37
C GLY A 148 20.84 -1.65 -2.98
N LEU A 149 22.06 -1.08 -3.00
CA LEU A 149 23.28 -1.76 -3.46
C LEU A 149 23.85 -2.72 -2.41
N ASP A 150 23.54 -2.52 -1.12
CA ASP A 150 23.95 -3.46 -0.08
C ASP A 150 23.11 -4.74 -0.17
N LYS A 151 23.76 -5.87 -0.48
CA LYS A 151 23.11 -7.17 -0.65
C LYS A 151 22.38 -7.66 0.61
N ARG A 152 22.77 -7.20 1.80
CA ARG A 152 22.11 -7.53 3.06
C ARG A 152 20.76 -6.84 3.19
N ILE A 153 20.58 -5.70 2.51
CA ILE A 153 19.36 -4.90 2.50
C ILE A 153 18.50 -5.22 1.27
N GLY A 154 19.10 -5.17 0.07
CA GLY A 154 18.37 -5.30 -1.21
C GLY A 154 17.54 -4.05 -1.53
N LYS A 155 17.07 -3.96 -2.79
CA LYS A 155 16.55 -2.73 -3.40
C LYS A 155 15.05 -2.45 -3.16
N ASP A 156 14.29 -3.43 -2.67
CA ASP A 156 12.83 -3.33 -2.63
C ASP A 156 12.34 -2.68 -1.33
N TYR A 157 11.21 -1.96 -1.40
CA TYR A 157 10.57 -1.27 -0.27
C TYR A 157 11.46 -0.22 0.44
N LEU A 158 12.32 0.46 -0.32
CA LEU A 158 13.18 1.55 0.19
C LEU A 158 12.72 2.95 -0.23
N LYS A 159 11.66 3.07 -1.01
CA LYS A 159 11.18 4.37 -1.50
C LYS A 159 10.47 5.14 -0.40
N ALA A 160 11.04 6.27 -0.03
CA ALA A 160 10.34 7.23 0.80
C ALA A 160 9.13 7.80 0.04
N GLY A 161 8.04 8.02 0.76
CA GLY A 161 6.81 8.53 0.19
C GLY A 161 5.79 8.90 1.25
N TRP A 162 4.54 9.01 0.85
CA TRP A 162 3.44 9.47 1.68
C TRP A 162 2.79 8.37 2.54
N GLY A 163 3.60 7.49 3.10
CA GLY A 163 3.14 6.33 3.83
C GLY A 163 2.63 5.20 2.91
N PHE A 164 2.34 4.08 3.52
CA PHE A 164 1.74 2.94 2.83
C PHE A 164 0.23 2.87 3.10
N GLY A 165 -0.50 2.40 2.11
CA GLY A 165 -1.93 2.15 2.14
C GLY A 165 -2.26 0.80 1.52
N GLY A 166 -3.46 0.68 0.95
CA GLY A 166 -3.97 -0.58 0.43
C GLY A 166 -4.52 -1.47 1.54
N LYS A 167 -4.90 -2.68 1.18
CA LYS A 167 -5.52 -3.62 2.12
C LYS A 167 -4.48 -4.41 2.94
N SER A 168 -3.41 -4.88 2.28
CA SER A 168 -2.53 -5.88 2.89
C SER A 168 -1.62 -5.32 3.98
N LEU A 169 -0.79 -4.29 3.69
CA LEU A 169 0.19 -3.80 4.67
C LEU A 169 -0.44 -3.27 5.95
N PRO A 170 -1.48 -2.39 5.92
CA PRO A 170 -2.10 -1.91 7.15
C PRO A 170 -2.75 -3.04 7.95
N LEU A 171 -3.51 -3.91 7.29
CA LEU A 171 -4.25 -4.99 7.95
C LEU A 171 -3.32 -6.05 8.57
N GLU A 172 -2.26 -6.44 7.88
CA GLU A 172 -1.27 -7.38 8.40
C GLU A 172 -0.48 -6.79 9.58
N LEU A 173 -0.17 -5.50 9.53
CA LEU A 173 0.47 -4.82 10.65
C LEU A 173 -0.44 -4.79 11.88
N ASP A 174 -1.73 -4.52 11.69
CA ASP A 174 -2.72 -4.56 12.77
C ASP A 174 -2.85 -5.97 13.34
N PHE A 175 -2.95 -7.01 12.51
CA PHE A 175 -3.00 -8.41 12.96
C PHE A 175 -1.76 -8.82 13.76
N LEU A 176 -0.56 -8.36 13.34
CA LEU A 176 0.66 -8.61 14.10
C LEU A 176 0.60 -7.93 15.48
N ILE A 177 0.28 -6.65 15.53
CA ILE A 177 0.17 -5.89 16.78
C ILE A 177 -0.85 -6.53 17.72
N ASP A 178 -2.01 -6.92 17.20
CA ASP A 178 -3.06 -7.59 17.97
C ASP A 178 -2.60 -8.96 18.48
N SER A 179 -1.85 -9.71 17.67
CA SER A 179 -1.27 -10.99 18.09
C SER A 179 -0.25 -10.82 19.23
N PHE A 180 0.60 -9.79 19.20
CA PHE A 180 1.51 -9.47 20.28
C PHE A 180 0.73 -9.13 21.57
N LYS A 181 -0.29 -8.27 21.49
CA LYS A 181 -1.14 -7.88 22.62
C LYS A 181 -1.88 -9.07 23.23
N HIS A 182 -2.45 -9.93 22.38
CA HIS A 182 -3.16 -11.12 22.83
C HIS A 182 -2.24 -12.09 23.60
N ASN A 183 -1.00 -12.21 23.17
CA ASN A 183 -0.01 -13.05 23.84
C ASN A 183 0.78 -12.34 24.94
N GLN A 184 0.40 -11.10 25.31
CA GLN A 184 1.06 -10.30 26.35
C GLN A 184 2.56 -10.08 26.07
N VAL A 185 2.93 -9.96 24.81
CA VAL A 185 4.30 -9.66 24.34
C VAL A 185 4.36 -8.20 23.92
N GLU A 186 5.41 -7.47 24.34
CA GLU A 186 5.61 -6.08 23.95
C GLU A 186 5.90 -5.93 22.45
N THR A 187 5.35 -4.88 21.81
CA THR A 187 5.44 -4.66 20.37
C THR A 187 5.84 -3.22 20.00
N SER A 188 6.76 -2.61 20.73
CA SER A 188 7.19 -1.21 20.52
C SER A 188 7.63 -0.91 19.10
N LEU A 189 8.34 -1.81 18.43
CA LEU A 189 8.78 -1.60 17.04
C LEU A 189 7.60 -1.44 16.07
N LEU A 190 6.63 -2.37 16.10
CA LEU A 190 5.51 -2.34 15.14
C LEU A 190 4.53 -1.20 15.42
N GLU A 191 4.35 -0.83 16.68
CA GLU A 191 3.58 0.36 17.07
C GLU A 191 4.26 1.65 16.57
N ALA A 192 5.59 1.75 16.68
CA ALA A 192 6.34 2.87 16.10
C ALA A 192 6.19 2.92 14.57
N VAL A 193 6.28 1.78 13.87
CA VAL A 193 6.06 1.67 12.42
C VAL A 193 4.68 2.18 12.02
N LYS A 194 3.64 1.79 12.76
CA LYS A 194 2.26 2.26 12.55
C LYS A 194 2.14 3.76 12.78
N SER A 195 2.69 4.26 13.89
CA SER A 195 2.68 5.69 14.24
C SER A 195 3.38 6.55 13.19
N ILE A 196 4.57 6.13 12.72
CA ILE A 196 5.31 6.82 11.65
C ILE A 196 4.47 6.86 10.37
N ASN A 197 3.81 5.75 10.01
CA ASN A 197 2.98 5.69 8.81
C ASN A 197 1.77 6.63 8.88
N GLU A 198 1.11 6.73 10.03
CA GLU A 198 -0.03 7.65 10.21
C GLU A 198 0.44 9.12 10.18
N ASP A 199 1.51 9.46 10.88
CA ASP A 199 2.07 10.82 10.85
C ASP A 199 2.55 11.22 9.43
N GLN A 200 3.07 10.27 8.67
CA GLN A 200 3.51 10.51 7.29
C GLN A 200 2.38 10.95 6.36
N LYS A 201 1.14 10.52 6.61
CA LYS A 201 -0.03 10.92 5.81
C LYS A 201 -0.38 12.40 5.92
N GLU A 202 0.04 13.06 6.99
CA GLU A 202 -0.18 14.49 7.20
C GLU A 202 0.97 15.37 6.70
N LEU A 203 2.14 14.79 6.43
CA LEU A 203 3.34 15.56 6.14
C LEU A 203 3.15 16.56 4.99
N ILE A 204 2.53 16.13 3.89
CA ILE A 204 2.36 17.00 2.71
C ILE A 204 1.38 18.16 2.99
N PHE A 205 0.40 17.95 3.86
CA PHE A 205 -0.48 19.02 4.31
C PHE A 205 0.28 20.02 5.19
N ARG A 206 1.16 19.54 6.08
CA ARG A 206 1.99 20.42 6.91
C ARG A 206 2.92 21.29 6.07
N GLU A 207 3.52 20.75 5.00
CA GLU A 207 4.33 21.53 4.04
C GLU A 207 3.48 22.59 3.31
N PHE A 208 2.25 22.27 2.92
CA PHE A 208 1.31 23.22 2.34
C PHE A 208 0.93 24.31 3.33
N TRP A 209 0.62 23.95 4.58
CA TRP A 209 0.29 24.90 5.63
C TRP A 209 1.45 25.87 5.92
N GLN A 210 2.68 25.36 5.99
CA GLN A 210 3.89 26.16 6.19
C GLN A 210 4.16 27.10 5.02
N TYR A 211 4.00 26.64 3.79
CA TYR A 211 4.22 27.47 2.60
C TYR A 211 3.33 28.72 2.57
N PHE A 212 2.11 28.61 3.06
CA PHE A 212 1.17 29.73 3.13
C PHE A 212 1.12 30.42 4.49
N ASP A 213 2.09 30.20 5.37
CA ASP A 213 2.14 30.77 6.74
C ASP A 213 0.82 30.60 7.52
N GLY A 214 0.12 29.48 7.30
CA GLY A 214 -1.18 29.20 7.89
C GLY A 214 -2.39 29.85 7.21
N PHE A 215 -2.19 30.75 6.25
CA PHE A 215 -3.27 31.44 5.51
C PHE A 215 -3.82 30.54 4.38
N ILE A 216 -4.43 29.43 4.74
CA ILE A 216 -4.90 28.40 3.79
C ILE A 216 -6.41 28.37 3.57
N GLU A 217 -7.19 29.03 4.41
CA GLU A 217 -8.67 29.01 4.33
C GLU A 217 -9.20 29.51 3.00
N ASN A 218 -10.30 28.92 2.55
CA ASN A 218 -11.03 29.31 1.33
C ASN A 218 -10.22 29.22 0.02
N LYS A 219 -9.06 28.57 0.03
CA LYS A 219 -8.28 28.33 -1.19
C LYS A 219 -8.96 27.27 -2.05
N THR A 220 -8.55 27.22 -3.31
CA THR A 220 -8.87 26.10 -4.21
C THR A 220 -7.57 25.39 -4.57
N VAL A 221 -7.54 24.07 -4.49
CA VAL A 221 -6.36 23.27 -4.80
C VAL A 221 -6.68 22.21 -5.85
N MET A 222 -5.69 21.89 -6.66
CA MET A 222 -5.73 20.78 -7.59
C MET A 222 -5.03 19.58 -6.98
N ILE A 223 -5.61 18.37 -7.13
CA ILE A 223 -5.02 17.12 -6.68
C ILE A 223 -4.90 16.17 -7.87
N TRP A 224 -3.68 15.72 -8.18
CA TRP A 224 -3.43 14.72 -9.19
C TRP A 224 -3.39 13.33 -8.58
N GLY A 225 -4.43 12.55 -8.85
CA GLY A 225 -4.60 11.18 -8.40
C GLY A 225 -5.10 11.05 -6.96
N SER A 226 -5.58 9.87 -6.64
CA SER A 226 -6.16 9.53 -5.33
C SER A 226 -5.80 8.11 -4.87
N GLY A 227 -5.24 7.29 -5.76
CA GLY A 227 -4.91 5.90 -5.47
C GLY A 227 -3.80 5.77 -4.42
N TYR A 228 -3.86 4.72 -3.61
CA TYR A 228 -2.77 4.41 -2.68
C TYR A 228 -1.49 4.00 -3.44
N ARG A 229 -1.62 3.55 -4.67
CA ARG A 229 -0.55 3.09 -5.54
C ARG A 229 -0.89 3.28 -7.02
N ASN A 230 0.15 3.49 -7.86
CA ASN A 230 -0.01 3.64 -9.30
C ASN A 230 -0.61 2.37 -9.92
N GLY A 231 -1.58 2.54 -10.81
CA GLY A 231 -2.16 1.46 -11.61
C GLY A 231 -3.19 0.58 -10.91
N THR A 232 -3.41 0.71 -9.61
CA THR A 232 -4.37 -0.16 -8.89
C THR A 232 -5.84 0.20 -9.10
N GLY A 233 -6.15 1.43 -9.51
CA GLY A 233 -7.52 1.90 -9.66
C GLY A 233 -8.34 1.89 -8.36
N ARG A 234 -7.69 1.90 -7.19
CA ARG A 234 -8.32 1.83 -5.87
C ARG A 234 -7.74 2.85 -4.91
N THR A 235 -8.61 3.33 -4.01
CA THR A 235 -8.25 4.33 -3.00
C THR A 235 -8.19 3.77 -1.57
N THR A 236 -8.39 2.48 -1.39
CA THR A 236 -8.42 1.81 -0.08
C THR A 236 -7.21 2.19 0.78
N HIS A 237 -7.46 2.75 1.96
CA HIS A 237 -6.45 3.24 2.91
C HIS A 237 -5.42 4.21 2.27
N SER A 238 -5.79 4.87 1.15
CA SER A 238 -4.96 5.92 0.58
C SER A 238 -4.89 7.12 1.52
N ALA A 239 -3.70 7.72 1.64
CA ALA A 239 -3.51 8.97 2.36
C ALA A 239 -4.27 10.16 1.72
N PHE A 240 -4.82 9.99 0.52
CA PHE A 240 -5.74 10.94 -0.10
C PHE A 240 -6.97 11.22 0.76
N HIS A 241 -7.55 10.20 1.40
CA HIS A 241 -8.77 10.37 2.20
C HIS A 241 -8.58 11.26 3.44
N PRO A 242 -7.56 11.08 4.29
CA PRO A 242 -7.30 12.03 5.37
C PRO A 242 -6.92 13.42 4.84
N LEU A 243 -6.12 13.53 3.77
CA LEU A 243 -5.76 14.82 3.19
C LEU A 243 -6.99 15.61 2.76
N ILE A 244 -7.87 15.02 1.95
CA ILE A 244 -9.02 15.75 1.40
C ILE A 244 -9.97 16.21 2.52
N LYS A 245 -10.19 15.38 3.55
CA LYS A 245 -10.98 15.75 4.73
C LYS A 245 -10.34 16.88 5.51
N LEU A 246 -9.03 16.87 5.65
CA LEU A 246 -8.28 17.93 6.33
C LEU A 246 -8.33 19.22 5.53
N LEU A 247 -8.20 19.20 4.20
CA LEU A 247 -8.39 20.38 3.35
C LEU A 247 -9.80 20.97 3.50
N TRP A 248 -10.83 20.13 3.51
CA TRP A 248 -12.21 20.59 3.69
C TRP A 248 -12.50 21.20 5.05
N SER A 249 -11.81 20.75 6.11
CA SER A 249 -11.95 21.36 7.45
C SER A 249 -11.50 22.83 7.50
N TYR A 250 -10.68 23.25 6.51
CA TYR A 250 -10.28 24.65 6.29
C TYR A 250 -11.08 25.33 5.16
N ASN A 251 -12.24 24.78 4.80
CA ASN A 251 -13.08 25.29 3.69
C ASN A 251 -12.33 25.39 2.34
N ILE A 252 -11.36 24.51 2.10
CA ILE A 252 -10.58 24.49 0.87
C ILE A 252 -11.32 23.67 -0.19
N LYS A 253 -11.56 24.26 -1.35
CA LYS A 253 -12.14 23.55 -2.50
C LYS A 253 -11.09 22.66 -3.15
N THR A 254 -11.49 21.43 -3.50
CA THR A 254 -10.62 20.45 -4.13
C THR A 254 -11.10 20.06 -5.50
N ILE A 255 -10.24 20.21 -6.51
CA ILE A 255 -10.46 19.73 -7.88
C ILE A 255 -9.56 18.52 -8.07
N VAL A 256 -10.11 17.35 -8.34
CA VAL A 256 -9.34 16.10 -8.38
C VAL A 256 -9.31 15.54 -9.81
N TYR A 257 -8.11 15.32 -10.31
CA TYR A 257 -7.88 14.50 -11.50
C TYR A 257 -7.71 13.05 -11.07
N ALA A 258 -8.78 12.26 -11.16
CA ALA A 258 -8.88 10.94 -10.52
C ALA A 258 -8.50 9.78 -11.44
N ASN A 259 -8.42 10.00 -12.76
CA ASN A 259 -8.19 8.97 -13.77
C ASN A 259 -9.03 7.70 -13.51
N ASN A 260 -8.41 6.58 -13.14
CA ASN A 260 -9.05 5.27 -12.96
C ASN A 260 -9.75 5.05 -11.60
N THR A 261 -9.82 6.08 -10.74
CA THR A 261 -10.52 6.03 -9.42
C THR A 261 -11.78 6.91 -9.38
N LYS A 262 -12.19 7.45 -10.54
CA LYS A 262 -13.28 8.45 -10.66
C LYS A 262 -14.60 7.95 -10.08
N GLU A 263 -15.01 6.73 -10.42
CA GLU A 263 -16.29 6.15 -9.97
C GLU A 263 -16.33 5.98 -8.45
N GLU A 264 -15.26 5.41 -7.86
CA GLU A 264 -15.14 5.24 -6.41
C GLU A 264 -15.20 6.58 -5.68
N LEU A 265 -14.55 7.63 -6.21
CA LEU A 265 -14.59 8.97 -5.60
C LEU A 265 -15.95 9.66 -5.75
N LEU A 266 -16.66 9.46 -6.85
CA LEU A 266 -18.03 9.95 -7.01
C LEU A 266 -18.99 9.32 -6.01
N GLU A 267 -18.87 8.02 -5.79
CA GLU A 267 -19.66 7.30 -4.80
C GLU A 267 -19.38 7.83 -3.38
N LEU A 268 -18.11 8.04 -3.04
CA LEU A 268 -17.70 8.44 -1.69
C LEU A 268 -17.96 9.94 -1.42
N TYR A 269 -17.74 10.81 -2.41
CA TYR A 269 -17.61 12.25 -2.20
C TYR A 269 -18.40 13.12 -3.19
N GLY A 270 -19.10 12.53 -4.17
CA GLY A 270 -19.74 13.27 -5.26
C GLY A 270 -20.75 14.35 -4.81
N ASN A 271 -21.33 14.21 -3.63
CA ASN A 271 -22.26 15.17 -3.04
C ASN A 271 -21.60 16.21 -2.11
N HIS A 272 -20.27 16.15 -1.92
CA HIS A 272 -19.60 17.09 -1.02
C HIS A 272 -19.38 18.46 -1.70
N PRO A 273 -19.80 19.60 -1.09
CA PRO A 273 -19.80 20.91 -1.76
C PRO A 273 -18.43 21.45 -2.12
N LEU A 274 -17.36 20.96 -1.46
CA LEU A 274 -15.98 21.38 -1.72
C LEU A 274 -15.23 20.39 -2.64
N PHE A 275 -15.91 19.37 -3.19
CA PHE A 275 -15.32 18.35 -4.05
C PHE A 275 -15.76 18.54 -5.50
N SER A 276 -14.83 18.44 -6.43
CA SER A 276 -15.12 18.33 -7.85
C SER A 276 -14.09 17.46 -8.56
N LEU A 277 -14.51 16.83 -9.66
CA LEU A 277 -13.64 16.04 -10.52
C LEU A 277 -13.38 16.76 -11.85
N THR A 278 -12.24 16.47 -12.44
CA THR A 278 -11.88 16.92 -13.79
C THR A 278 -11.28 15.75 -14.59
N ASP A 279 -11.49 15.79 -15.89
CA ASP A 279 -10.87 14.86 -16.83
C ASP A 279 -9.60 15.46 -17.48
N ASP A 280 -9.27 16.72 -17.20
CA ASP A 280 -8.04 17.37 -17.64
C ASP A 280 -7.15 17.72 -16.44
N ALA A 281 -5.93 17.18 -16.45
CA ALA A 281 -4.96 17.40 -15.37
C ALA A 281 -4.42 18.82 -15.30
N TYR A 282 -4.53 19.60 -16.38
CA TYR A 282 -3.89 20.92 -16.49
C TYR A 282 -4.86 22.09 -16.60
N ALA A 283 -6.03 21.91 -17.21
CA ALA A 283 -6.97 23.01 -17.44
C ALA A 283 -7.34 23.75 -16.14
N PRO A 284 -7.60 23.10 -15.00
CA PRO A 284 -7.93 23.80 -13.76
C PRO A 284 -6.77 24.52 -13.08
N LEU A 285 -5.51 24.28 -13.48
CA LEU A 285 -4.33 24.83 -12.80
C LEU A 285 -4.30 26.36 -12.77
N THR A 286 -4.93 27.03 -13.73
CA THR A 286 -5.04 28.51 -13.75
C THR A 286 -6.01 29.08 -12.71
N GLN A 287 -6.83 28.23 -12.09
CA GLN A 287 -7.90 28.62 -11.16
C GLN A 287 -7.61 28.22 -9.72
N VAL A 288 -6.45 27.59 -9.46
CA VAL A 288 -6.09 27.06 -8.14
C VAL A 288 -4.84 27.74 -7.59
N GLN A 289 -4.62 27.61 -6.27
CA GLN A 289 -3.48 28.21 -5.58
C GLN A 289 -2.37 27.21 -5.28
N ALA A 290 -2.62 25.93 -5.42
CA ALA A 290 -1.61 24.89 -5.20
C ALA A 290 -1.94 23.61 -5.96
N LEU A 291 -0.90 22.81 -6.25
CA LEU A 291 -1.00 21.48 -6.83
C LEU A 291 -0.46 20.43 -5.86
N PHE A 292 -1.27 19.43 -5.54
CA PHE A 292 -0.85 18.23 -4.86
C PHE A 292 -0.68 17.08 -5.86
N ILE A 293 0.48 16.44 -5.88
CA ILE A 293 0.70 15.22 -6.67
C ILE A 293 0.65 14.02 -5.72
N VAL A 294 -0.51 13.38 -5.66
CA VAL A 294 -0.75 12.21 -4.80
C VAL A 294 -0.39 10.92 -5.51
N ASN A 295 -0.80 10.80 -6.77
CA ASN A 295 -0.54 9.63 -7.56
C ASN A 295 -0.69 9.93 -9.05
N TRP A 296 0.42 10.05 -9.76
CA TRP A 296 0.41 10.25 -11.21
C TRP A 296 0.35 8.91 -11.90
N SER A 297 -0.78 8.59 -12.50
CA SER A 297 -1.06 7.29 -13.11
C SER A 297 -1.00 7.25 -14.64
N LEU A 298 -0.70 8.39 -15.28
CA LEU A 298 -0.54 8.42 -16.73
C LEU A 298 0.83 7.85 -17.17
N PRO A 299 0.90 7.18 -18.34
CA PRO A 299 2.15 6.68 -18.87
C PRO A 299 3.10 7.82 -19.31
N ILE A 300 2.56 8.98 -19.64
CA ILE A 300 3.33 10.17 -20.02
C ILE A 300 3.71 10.93 -18.74
N LYS A 301 4.98 11.35 -18.62
CA LYS A 301 5.45 12.18 -17.50
C LYS A 301 4.74 13.53 -17.46
N PRO A 302 4.64 14.17 -16.26
CA PRO A 302 4.14 15.53 -16.16
C PRO A 302 4.87 16.52 -17.08
N ASP A 303 4.13 17.39 -17.75
CA ASP A 303 4.65 18.42 -18.64
C ASP A 303 5.15 19.63 -17.84
N ILE A 304 6.46 19.78 -17.73
CA ILE A 304 7.10 20.82 -16.93
C ILE A 304 6.89 22.22 -17.54
N ASN A 305 6.81 22.33 -18.86
CA ASN A 305 6.55 23.62 -19.50
C ASN A 305 5.15 24.15 -19.12
N ARG A 306 4.15 23.28 -19.12
CA ARG A 306 2.80 23.68 -18.70
C ARG A 306 2.75 24.07 -17.21
N LEU A 307 3.49 23.38 -16.35
CA LEU A 307 3.62 23.72 -14.92
C LEU A 307 4.32 25.08 -14.73
N ASN A 308 5.42 25.32 -15.46
CA ASN A 308 6.18 26.57 -15.38
C ASN A 308 5.38 27.78 -15.84
N ASN A 309 4.50 27.63 -16.84
CA ASN A 309 3.66 28.72 -17.32
C ASN A 309 2.70 29.26 -16.25
N ILE A 310 2.39 28.45 -15.22
CA ILE A 310 1.46 28.81 -14.16
C ILE A 310 2.20 29.11 -12.85
N ALA A 311 3.38 28.51 -12.65
CA ALA A 311 4.27 28.69 -11.49
C ALA A 311 3.60 28.46 -10.12
N LEU A 312 2.69 27.46 -10.04
CA LEU A 312 2.05 27.08 -8.80
C LEU A 312 3.02 26.37 -7.83
N PRO A 313 2.84 26.52 -6.51
CA PRO A 313 3.50 25.66 -5.55
C PRO A 313 3.03 24.20 -5.71
N ILE A 314 4.00 23.29 -5.76
CA ILE A 314 3.79 21.86 -5.99
C ILE A 314 4.18 21.07 -4.74
N PHE A 315 3.27 20.24 -4.25
CA PHE A 315 3.42 19.36 -3.09
C PHE A 315 3.34 17.91 -3.58
N ASP A 316 4.49 17.27 -3.74
CA ASP A 316 4.60 15.94 -4.37
C ASP A 316 4.74 14.83 -3.33
N ALA A 317 3.63 14.19 -3.01
CA ALA A 317 3.54 13.15 -2.00
C ALA A 317 4.26 11.84 -2.36
N LYS A 318 4.60 11.62 -3.62
CA LYS A 318 5.19 10.36 -4.12
C LYS A 318 6.55 10.55 -4.80
N ASN A 319 7.12 11.76 -4.73
CA ASN A 319 8.34 12.08 -5.46
C ASN A 319 8.23 11.71 -6.96
N THR A 320 7.09 12.04 -7.55
CA THR A 320 6.71 11.72 -8.93
C THR A 320 7.65 12.39 -9.94
N LEU A 321 8.04 13.64 -9.67
CA LEU A 321 8.95 14.36 -10.53
C LEU A 321 10.39 13.87 -10.35
N THR A 322 11.07 13.71 -11.48
CA THR A 322 12.49 13.35 -11.50
C THR A 322 13.36 14.54 -11.17
N GLU A 323 14.61 14.32 -10.71
CA GLU A 323 15.56 15.37 -10.40
C GLU A 323 15.72 16.40 -11.54
N PRO A 324 15.93 16.00 -12.82
CA PRO A 324 15.99 16.96 -13.92
C PRO A 324 14.69 17.77 -14.11
N GLN A 325 13.53 17.18 -13.85
CA GLN A 325 12.25 17.89 -13.91
C GLN A 325 12.13 18.91 -12.78
N ILE A 326 12.53 18.56 -11.56
CA ILE A 326 12.53 19.47 -10.40
C ILE A 326 13.45 20.66 -10.67
N GLN A 327 14.65 20.44 -11.23
CA GLN A 327 15.58 21.51 -11.58
C GLN A 327 15.03 22.48 -12.62
N GLN A 328 14.21 22.00 -13.56
CA GLN A 328 13.57 22.82 -14.59
C GLN A 328 12.34 23.60 -14.10
N LEU A 329 11.76 23.25 -12.95
CA LEU A 329 10.62 23.99 -12.40
C LEU A 329 11.03 25.42 -12.03
N VAL A 330 10.19 26.39 -12.30
CA VAL A 330 10.36 27.80 -11.90
C VAL A 330 9.74 28.05 -10.52
N GLY A 331 8.61 27.39 -10.22
CA GLY A 331 7.87 27.54 -8.97
C GLY A 331 8.44 26.73 -7.81
N PHE A 332 7.82 26.93 -6.63
CA PHE A 332 8.13 26.15 -5.42
C PHE A 332 7.79 24.68 -5.63
N TYR A 333 8.67 23.81 -5.15
CA TYR A 333 8.46 22.38 -5.12
C TYR A 333 8.92 21.80 -3.78
N THR A 334 8.08 20.96 -3.20
CA THR A 334 8.46 20.09 -2.09
C THR A 334 7.95 18.67 -2.34
N GLY A 335 8.81 17.71 -2.12
CA GLY A 335 8.50 16.29 -2.10
C GLY A 335 8.94 15.67 -0.78
N ILE A 336 8.77 14.37 -0.64
CA ILE A 336 9.16 13.67 0.57
C ILE A 336 10.70 13.53 0.60
N GLY A 337 11.35 14.27 1.50
CA GLY A 337 12.81 14.34 1.57
C GLY A 337 13.48 15.03 0.39
N CYS A 338 12.74 15.83 -0.39
CA CYS A 338 13.24 16.57 -1.54
C CYS A 338 12.60 17.97 -1.55
N LYS A 339 13.41 19.03 -1.53
CA LYS A 339 12.93 20.42 -1.64
C LYS A 339 13.72 21.16 -2.73
N LYS A 340 13.05 22.15 -3.37
CA LYS A 340 13.68 23.12 -4.26
C LYS A 340 13.35 24.50 -3.75
#